data_bf6954449abdbeedcbb17134c566cf98
#
_entry.id   bf6954449abdbeedcbb17134c566cf98
#
_cell.length_a   1.000
_cell.length_b   1.000
_cell.length_c   1.000
_cell.angle_alpha   90.00
_cell.angle_beta   90.00
_cell.angle_gamma   90.00
#
_symmetry.space_group_name_H-M   'P 1'
#
loop_
_entity.id
_entity.type
_entity.pdbx_description
1 polymer ?
#
loop_
_entity_poly.entity_id
_entity_poly.type
_entity_poly.pdbx_seq_one_letter_code
_entity_poly.pdbx_strand_id
1 'polypeptide(L)'
;MANIKSAIKRNRQNEKRAIANKTVRSQMRTYQKKALAAAGTDESDESLRLAVKHIDKAASKGIIHKNTAARKKSRLVKAMKAS
;
A
#
# COMPACT_ATOMS: atom_id res chain seq x y z
N MET A 1 6.84 -22.19 31.73
CA MET A 1 5.40 -21.97 31.44
C MET A 1 5.09 -20.55 30.99
N ALA A 2 5.80 -19.54 31.46
CA ALA A 2 5.64 -18.15 30.98
C ALA A 2 5.89 -18.02 29.47
N ASN A 3 6.75 -18.86 28.90
CA ASN A 3 7.11 -18.82 27.48
C ASN A 3 5.94 -19.21 26.55
N ILE A 4 5.03 -20.06 27.02
CA ILE A 4 3.87 -20.50 26.22
C ILE A 4 2.87 -19.36 26.07
N LYS A 5 2.59 -18.63 27.14
CA LYS A 5 1.67 -17.49 27.11
C LYS A 5 2.22 -16.36 26.23
N SER A 6 3.54 -16.10 26.30
CA SER A 6 4.20 -15.11 25.46
C SER A 6 4.14 -15.49 23.96
N ALA A 7 4.33 -16.79 23.66
CA ALA A 7 4.25 -17.28 22.29
C ALA A 7 2.84 -17.15 21.72
N ILE A 8 1.82 -17.46 22.50
CA ILE A 8 0.41 -17.30 22.10
C ILE A 8 0.10 -15.83 21.82
N LYS A 9 0.54 -14.94 22.71
CA LYS A 9 0.34 -13.50 22.54
C LYS A 9 1.02 -12.98 21.27
N ARG A 10 2.26 -13.41 21.00
CA ARG A 10 2.99 -13.04 19.78
C ARG A 10 2.30 -13.55 18.53
N ASN A 11 1.80 -14.78 18.55
CA ASN A 11 1.07 -15.35 17.43
C ASN A 11 -0.20 -14.56 17.12
N ARG A 12 -0.95 -14.16 18.14
CA ARG A 12 -2.14 -13.32 17.97
C ARG A 12 -1.80 -11.95 17.39
N GLN A 13 -0.73 -11.33 17.89
CA GLN A 13 -0.27 -10.04 17.37
C GLN A 13 0.20 -10.16 15.91
N ASN A 14 0.91 -11.25 15.58
CA ASN A 14 1.37 -11.49 14.22
C ASN A 14 0.21 -11.72 13.26
N GLU A 15 -0.82 -12.43 13.67
CA GLU A 15 -2.04 -12.61 12.87
C GLU A 15 -2.75 -11.29 12.60
N LYS A 16 -2.92 -10.45 13.62
CA LYS A 16 -3.53 -9.13 13.49
C LYS A 16 -2.71 -8.25 12.54
N ARG A 17 -1.39 -8.27 12.67
CA ARG A 17 -0.50 -7.50 11.78
C ARG A 17 -0.57 -8.00 10.36
N ALA A 18 -0.58 -9.33 10.16
CA ALA A 18 -0.68 -9.92 8.83
C ALA A 18 -1.97 -9.52 8.13
N ILE A 19 -3.10 -9.52 8.84
CA ILE A 19 -4.40 -9.09 8.32
C ILE A 19 -4.37 -7.61 7.98
N ALA A 20 -3.86 -6.76 8.89
CA ALA A 20 -3.75 -5.32 8.67
C ALA A 20 -2.84 -5.02 7.46
N ASN A 21 -1.71 -5.72 7.35
CA ASN A 21 -0.77 -5.54 6.25
C ASN A 21 -1.40 -5.95 4.91
N LYS A 22 -2.13 -7.06 4.90
CA LYS A 22 -2.84 -7.52 3.70
C LYS A 22 -3.89 -6.49 3.25
N THR A 23 -4.63 -5.92 4.21
CA THR A 23 -5.62 -4.88 3.93
C THR A 23 -4.97 -3.64 3.31
N VAL A 24 -3.86 -3.17 3.87
CA VAL A 24 -3.13 -2.01 3.35
C VAL A 24 -2.60 -2.27 1.94
N ARG A 25 -2.03 -3.45 1.70
CA ARG A 25 -1.55 -3.84 0.36
C ARG A 25 -2.69 -3.91 -0.65
N SER A 26 -3.84 -4.47 -0.26
CA SER A 26 -5.01 -4.55 -1.13
C SER A 26 -5.53 -3.16 -1.49
N GLN A 27 -5.62 -2.26 -0.52
CA GLN A 27 -6.01 -0.87 -0.74
C GLN A 27 -5.04 -0.17 -1.70
N MET A 28 -3.74 -0.33 -1.47
CA MET A 28 -2.71 0.25 -2.33
C MET A 28 -2.89 -0.21 -3.79
N ARG A 29 -3.05 -1.51 -4.01
CA ARG A 29 -3.26 -2.07 -5.36
C ARG A 29 -4.54 -1.55 -6.00
N THR A 30 -5.63 -1.48 -5.22
CA THR A 30 -6.91 -0.98 -5.70
C THR A 30 -6.80 0.46 -6.16
N TYR A 31 -6.16 1.33 -5.37
CA TYR A 31 -5.99 2.74 -5.73
C TYR A 31 -5.03 2.93 -6.90
N GLN A 32 -4.01 2.09 -7.03
CA GLN A 32 -3.15 2.10 -8.22
C GLN A 32 -3.95 1.77 -9.48
N LYS A 33 -4.79 0.75 -9.44
CA LYS A 33 -5.66 0.38 -10.57
C LYS A 33 -6.64 1.49 -10.92
N LYS A 34 -7.25 2.11 -9.91
CA LYS A 34 -8.17 3.24 -10.10
C LYS A 34 -7.46 4.42 -10.74
N ALA A 35 -6.23 4.72 -10.31
CA ALA A 35 -5.46 5.80 -10.88
C ALA A 35 -5.14 5.54 -12.36
N LEU A 36 -4.73 4.32 -12.71
CA LEU A 36 -4.46 3.95 -14.09
C LEU A 36 -5.73 4.03 -14.95
N ALA A 37 -6.86 3.59 -14.41
CA ALA A 37 -8.15 3.67 -15.11
C ALA A 37 -8.61 5.12 -15.31
N ALA A 38 -8.25 6.02 -14.39
CA ALA A 38 -8.61 7.43 -14.45
C ALA A 38 -7.62 8.26 -15.28
N ALA A 39 -6.54 7.66 -15.77
CA ALA A 39 -5.52 8.35 -16.55
C ALA A 39 -6.15 8.96 -17.81
N GLY A 40 -5.82 10.23 -18.08
CA GLY A 40 -6.40 10.97 -19.21
C GLY A 40 -7.79 11.53 -18.96
N THR A 41 -8.36 11.34 -17.78
CA THR A 41 -9.66 11.89 -17.39
C THR A 41 -9.47 13.08 -16.44
N ASP A 42 -10.56 13.79 -16.14
CA ASP A 42 -10.55 14.90 -15.19
C ASP A 42 -10.23 14.47 -13.77
N GLU A 43 -10.45 13.18 -13.46
CA GLU A 43 -10.20 12.61 -12.14
C GLU A 43 -8.77 12.09 -11.96
N SER A 44 -7.92 12.20 -12.98
CA SER A 44 -6.57 11.63 -12.95
C SER A 44 -5.71 12.17 -11.82
N ASP A 45 -5.72 13.48 -11.58
CA ASP A 45 -4.89 14.09 -10.54
C ASP A 45 -5.32 13.66 -9.15
N GLU A 46 -6.61 13.63 -8.88
CA GLU A 46 -7.16 13.20 -7.59
C GLU A 46 -6.88 11.72 -7.35
N SER A 47 -7.10 10.89 -8.36
CA SER A 47 -6.84 9.45 -8.28
C SER A 47 -5.36 9.17 -8.05
N LEU A 48 -4.47 9.93 -8.70
CA LEU A 48 -3.02 9.83 -8.49
C LEU A 48 -2.64 10.19 -7.05
N ARG A 49 -3.20 11.27 -6.51
CA ARG A 49 -2.94 11.68 -5.12
C ARG A 49 -3.35 10.60 -4.13
N LEU A 50 -4.52 10.00 -4.33
CA LEU A 50 -4.99 8.92 -3.46
C LEU A 50 -4.08 7.69 -3.56
N ALA A 51 -3.65 7.30 -4.76
CA ALA A 51 -2.74 6.19 -4.96
C ALA A 51 -1.40 6.44 -4.27
N VAL A 52 -0.82 7.62 -4.45
CA VAL A 52 0.44 8.01 -3.80
C VAL A 52 0.29 8.00 -2.28
N LYS A 53 -0.82 8.51 -1.76
CA LYS A 53 -1.10 8.49 -0.32
C LYS A 53 -1.08 7.07 0.24
N HIS A 54 -1.71 6.11 -0.43
CA HIS A 54 -1.73 4.73 0.02
C HIS A 54 -0.37 4.04 -0.11
N ILE A 55 0.41 4.37 -1.14
CA ILE A 55 1.77 3.87 -1.30
C ILE A 55 2.66 4.40 -0.16
N ASP A 56 2.59 5.69 0.15
CA ASP A 56 3.35 6.30 1.22
C ASP A 56 2.95 5.75 2.59
N LYS A 57 1.66 5.51 2.80
CA LYS A 57 1.16 4.89 4.03
C LYS A 57 1.74 3.48 4.22
N ALA A 58 1.77 2.68 3.16
CA ALA A 58 2.36 1.34 3.21
C ALA A 58 3.85 1.39 3.55
N ALA A 59 4.58 2.33 2.97
CA ALA A 59 6.00 2.54 3.27
C ALA A 59 6.22 3.01 4.71
N SER A 60 5.39 3.95 5.18
CA SER A 60 5.46 4.47 6.55
C SER A 60 5.22 3.38 7.59
N LYS A 61 4.33 2.44 7.30
CA LYS A 61 4.05 1.31 8.19
C LYS A 61 5.06 0.17 8.06
N GLY A 62 6.04 0.29 7.16
CA GLY A 62 7.04 -0.75 6.94
C GLY A 62 6.54 -1.96 6.17
N ILE A 63 5.37 -1.88 5.55
CA ILE A 63 4.80 -2.98 4.77
C ILE A 63 5.56 -3.15 3.45
N ILE A 64 5.97 -2.05 2.85
CA ILE A 64 6.88 -2.03 1.71
C ILE A 64 8.08 -1.14 2.04
N HIS A 65 9.20 -1.42 1.41
CA HIS A 65 10.41 -0.60 1.58
C HIS A 65 10.24 0.75 0.89
N LYS A 66 10.86 1.79 1.43
CA LYS A 66 10.81 3.16 0.86
C LYS A 66 11.25 3.20 -0.61
N ASN A 67 12.23 2.38 -0.98
CA ASN A 67 12.70 2.30 -2.36
C ASN A 67 11.64 1.68 -3.27
N THR A 68 10.93 0.66 -2.79
CA THR A 68 9.81 0.06 -3.51
C THR A 68 8.68 1.08 -3.71
N ALA A 69 8.38 1.87 -2.67
CA ALA A 69 7.38 2.93 -2.76
C ALA A 69 7.76 3.98 -3.81
N ALA A 70 9.01 4.40 -3.83
CA ALA A 70 9.52 5.36 -4.83
C ALA A 70 9.38 4.82 -6.25
N ARG A 71 9.72 3.55 -6.47
CA ARG A 71 9.57 2.90 -7.77
C ARG A 71 8.11 2.82 -8.21
N LYS A 72 7.22 2.43 -7.30
CA LYS A 72 5.78 2.34 -7.59
C LYS A 72 5.20 3.70 -7.96
N LYS A 73 5.56 4.75 -7.23
CA LYS A 73 5.11 6.12 -7.53
C LYS A 73 5.61 6.57 -8.90
N SER A 74 6.88 6.35 -9.17
CA SER A 74 7.49 6.73 -10.45
C SER A 74 6.83 6.01 -11.63
N ARG A 75 6.64 4.70 -11.52
CA ARG A 75 5.98 3.90 -12.57
C ARG A 75 4.54 4.36 -12.80
N LEU A 76 3.83 4.65 -11.71
CA LEU A 76 2.43 5.09 -11.79
C LEU A 76 2.33 6.43 -12.53
N VAL A 77 3.16 7.40 -12.18
CA VAL A 77 3.19 8.71 -12.82
C VAL A 77 3.52 8.57 -14.32
N LYS A 78 4.51 7.77 -14.66
CA LYS A 78 4.89 7.53 -16.06
C LYS A 78 3.77 6.88 -16.84
N ALA A 79 3.12 5.86 -16.26
CA ALA A 79 2.01 5.16 -16.92
C ALA A 79 0.82 6.10 -17.14
N MET A 80 0.52 6.97 -16.19
CA MET A 80 -0.57 7.95 -16.32
C MET A 80 -0.27 9.02 -17.35
N LYS A 81 0.99 9.46 -17.44
CA LYS A 81 1.39 10.44 -18.47
C LYS A 81 1.42 9.87 -19.87
N ALA A 82 1.69 8.58 -20.00
CA ALA A 82 1.70 7.89 -21.30
C ALA A 82 0.30 7.69 -21.88
N SER A 83 -0.73 7.89 -21.08
CA SER A 83 -2.13 7.80 -21.51
C SER A 83 -2.66 9.16 -22.00
#